data_f03000259e996f50a3ffcbbbadfa6ce4
#
_entry.id   f03000259e996f50a3ffcbbbadfa6ce4
#
_cell.length_a   1.000
_cell.length_b   1.000
_cell.length_c   1.000
_cell.angle_alpha   90.00
_cell.angle_beta   90.00
_cell.angle_gamma   90.00
#
_symmetry.space_group_name_H-M   'P 1'
#
loop_
_entity.id
_entity.type
_entity.pdbx_description
1 polymer ?
#
loop_
_entity_poly.entity_id
_entity_poly.type
_entity_poly.pdbx_seq_one_letter_code
_entity_poly.pdbx_strand_id
1 'polypeptide(L)'
;MNREWPGNENGLGAASRQAGLVFNRLLKPNTDLAIDFHTGTTGLDVAAFHIGEMRIPDVKTMMMLYPVPAIWDSPAYPGVLHNAFIDAGIPCFTPEIGGARRLDLDMIPLFIEGTMNVFKHYGLISGAIGRTAVDTNVYIGKSAVPVLT
;
A
#
# COMPACT_ATOMS: atom_id res chain seq x y z
N MET A 1 -12.23 -1.46 10.77
CA MET A 1 -10.89 -0.96 11.12
C MET A 1 -10.28 -0.02 10.08
N ASN A 2 -10.49 -0.19 8.78
CA ASN A 2 -9.83 0.62 7.73
C ASN A 2 -10.33 2.09 7.61
N ARG A 3 -10.71 2.73 8.70
CA ARG A 3 -10.93 4.18 8.89
C ARG A 3 -10.64 4.60 10.32
N GLU A 4 -9.99 3.70 11.09
CA GLU A 4 -9.70 3.90 12.50
C GLU A 4 -8.20 4.03 12.80
N TRP A 5 -7.33 3.84 11.79
CA TRP A 5 -5.88 3.90 11.98
C TRP A 5 -5.37 5.34 12.16
N PRO A 6 -4.36 5.57 13.02
CA PRO A 6 -3.65 4.60 13.86
C PRO A 6 -4.45 4.11 15.06
N GLY A 7 -5.63 4.66 15.35
CA GLY A 7 -6.46 4.33 16.48
C GLY A 7 -6.06 5.04 17.77
N ASN A 8 -6.82 4.76 18.82
CA ASN A 8 -6.56 5.28 20.16
C ASN A 8 -6.80 4.16 21.17
N GLU A 9 -5.76 3.72 21.88
CA GLU A 9 -5.81 2.63 22.85
C GLU A 9 -6.84 2.88 23.97
N ASN A 10 -7.11 4.14 24.30
CA ASN A 10 -8.08 4.57 25.31
C ASN A 10 -9.38 5.10 24.70
N GLY A 11 -9.59 4.94 23.39
CA GLY A 11 -10.77 5.41 22.68
C GLY A 11 -12.05 4.67 23.11
N LEU A 12 -13.21 5.30 22.94
CA LEU A 12 -14.50 4.70 23.28
C LEU A 12 -14.88 3.55 22.33
N GLY A 13 -14.52 3.64 21.05
CA GLY A 13 -14.82 2.64 20.03
C GLY A 13 -13.91 1.41 20.12
N ALA A 14 -14.47 0.20 20.07
CA ALA A 14 -13.68 -1.04 20.10
C ALA A 14 -12.70 -1.13 18.93
N ALA A 15 -13.12 -0.74 17.70
CA ALA A 15 -12.28 -0.75 16.52
C ALA A 15 -11.08 0.21 16.64
N SER A 16 -11.30 1.41 17.19
CA SER A 16 -10.24 2.39 17.44
C SER A 16 -9.25 1.92 18.49
N ARG A 17 -9.74 1.32 19.59
CA ARG A 17 -8.85 0.72 20.62
C ARG A 17 -7.99 -0.41 20.04
N GLN A 18 -8.61 -1.30 19.28
CA GLN A 18 -7.88 -2.41 18.66
C GLN A 18 -6.84 -1.91 17.66
N ALA A 19 -7.19 -0.95 16.81
CA ALA A 19 -6.25 -0.33 15.88
C ALA A 19 -5.08 0.30 16.66
N GLY A 20 -5.35 1.06 17.72
CA GLY A 20 -4.32 1.69 18.55
C GLY A 20 -3.37 0.69 19.20
N LEU A 21 -3.91 -0.39 19.77
CA LEU A 21 -3.08 -1.45 20.38
C LEU A 21 -2.18 -2.11 19.34
N VAL A 22 -2.74 -2.49 18.17
CA VAL A 22 -1.99 -3.15 17.10
C VAL A 22 -0.96 -2.20 16.52
N PHE A 23 -1.32 -0.97 16.21
CA PHE A 23 -0.41 -0.02 15.57
C PHE A 23 0.74 0.37 16.50
N ASN A 24 0.42 0.84 17.71
CA ASN A 24 1.45 1.39 18.60
C ASN A 24 2.36 0.33 19.23
N ARG A 25 1.82 -0.87 19.51
CA ARG A 25 2.57 -1.90 20.23
C ARG A 25 3.20 -2.95 19.34
N LEU A 26 2.66 -3.15 18.14
CA LEU A 26 3.15 -4.20 17.25
C LEU A 26 3.72 -3.61 15.95
N LEU A 27 2.94 -2.84 15.19
CA LEU A 27 3.34 -2.43 13.84
C LEU A 27 4.42 -1.36 13.88
N LYS A 28 4.13 -0.20 14.46
CA LYS A 28 5.04 0.95 14.45
C LYS A 28 6.44 0.66 15.00
N PRO A 29 6.64 -0.04 16.14
CA PRO A 29 7.97 -0.28 16.68
C PRO A 29 8.79 -1.36 15.96
N ASN A 30 8.18 -2.11 15.03
CA ASN A 30 8.80 -3.26 14.37
C ASN A 30 8.78 -3.18 12.83
N THR A 31 8.48 -2.01 12.25
CA THR A 31 8.32 -1.84 10.81
C THR A 31 9.22 -0.72 10.30
N ASP A 32 10.08 -1.04 9.34
CA ASP A 32 10.91 -0.06 8.62
C ASP A 32 10.25 0.38 7.30
N LEU A 33 9.53 -0.55 6.63
CA LEU A 33 8.81 -0.35 5.38
C LEU A 33 7.52 -1.14 5.42
N ALA A 34 6.44 -0.67 4.82
CA ALA A 34 5.15 -1.34 4.82
C ALA A 34 4.53 -1.43 3.43
N ILE A 35 3.77 -2.51 3.20
CA ILE A 35 2.94 -2.73 2.02
C ILE A 35 1.56 -3.14 2.51
N ASP A 36 0.54 -2.31 2.25
CA ASP A 36 -0.84 -2.52 2.70
C ASP A 36 -1.70 -3.03 1.54
N PHE A 37 -1.81 -4.36 1.40
CA PHE A 37 -2.51 -5.00 0.29
C PHE A 37 -4.02 -4.87 0.39
N HIS A 38 -4.64 -4.39 -0.68
CA HIS A 38 -6.08 -4.21 -0.81
C HIS A 38 -6.66 -4.87 -2.06
N THR A 39 -7.99 -4.95 -2.09
CA THR A 39 -8.79 -5.26 -3.27
C THR A 39 -9.84 -4.17 -3.46
N GLY A 40 -10.42 -4.06 -4.63
CA GLY A 40 -11.62 -3.26 -4.86
C GLY A 40 -12.70 -3.59 -3.84
N THR A 41 -13.51 -2.60 -3.44
CA THR A 41 -14.63 -2.79 -2.51
C THR A 41 -15.74 -3.62 -3.14
N THR A 42 -16.69 -4.09 -2.34
CA THR A 42 -17.83 -4.88 -2.84
C THR A 42 -18.54 -4.16 -3.99
N GLY A 43 -18.66 -4.83 -5.14
CA GLY A 43 -19.26 -4.29 -6.35
C GLY A 43 -18.34 -3.47 -7.24
N LEU A 44 -17.05 -3.35 -6.88
CA LEU A 44 -16.05 -2.65 -7.67
C LEU A 44 -14.89 -3.61 -8.00
N ASP A 45 -14.69 -3.85 -9.30
CA ASP A 45 -13.51 -4.51 -9.84
C ASP A 45 -12.50 -3.45 -10.30
N VAL A 46 -11.26 -3.58 -9.86
CA VAL A 46 -10.18 -2.67 -10.24
C VAL A 46 -9.08 -3.41 -10.99
N ALA A 47 -8.44 -2.74 -11.92
CA ALA A 47 -7.19 -3.22 -12.50
C ALA A 47 -6.10 -3.26 -11.41
N ALA A 48 -5.00 -3.96 -11.69
CA ALA A 48 -3.83 -3.91 -10.81
C ALA A 48 -3.22 -2.50 -10.84
N PHE A 49 -3.17 -1.82 -9.70
CA PHE A 49 -2.54 -0.50 -9.57
C PHE A 49 -2.03 -0.26 -8.15
N HIS A 50 -1.28 0.81 -7.97
CA HIS A 50 -0.79 1.25 -6.67
C HIS A 50 -1.32 2.63 -6.29
N ILE A 51 -1.51 2.86 -4.99
CA ILE A 51 -1.74 4.17 -4.39
C ILE A 51 -0.56 4.49 -3.48
N GLY A 52 0.07 5.65 -3.65
CA GLY A 52 1.15 6.09 -2.78
C GLY A 52 1.70 7.44 -3.17
N GLU A 53 2.45 8.04 -2.25
CA GLU A 53 3.06 9.36 -2.45
C GLU A 53 4.45 9.23 -3.10
N MET A 54 4.53 9.40 -4.43
CA MET A 54 5.79 9.30 -5.17
C MET A 54 6.84 10.37 -4.80
N ARG A 55 6.46 11.41 -4.05
CA ARG A 55 7.41 12.37 -3.47
C ARG A 55 8.28 11.77 -2.36
N ILE A 56 7.86 10.64 -1.77
CA ILE A 56 8.62 9.91 -0.75
C ILE A 56 9.51 8.89 -1.48
N PRO A 57 10.85 9.00 -1.39
CA PRO A 57 11.76 8.20 -2.23
C PRO A 57 11.57 6.69 -2.11
N ASP A 58 11.43 6.16 -0.88
CA ASP A 58 11.23 4.72 -0.67
C ASP A 58 9.86 4.25 -1.15
N VAL A 59 8.80 5.05 -0.98
CA VAL A 59 7.46 4.74 -1.53
C VAL A 59 7.52 4.64 -3.04
N LYS A 60 8.14 5.63 -3.70
CA LYS A 60 8.35 5.60 -5.15
C LYS A 60 9.14 4.37 -5.58
N THR A 61 10.23 4.08 -4.88
CA THR A 61 11.10 2.92 -5.18
C THR A 61 10.29 1.63 -5.10
N MET A 62 9.59 1.40 -3.98
CA MET A 62 8.78 0.20 -3.80
C MET A 62 7.71 0.05 -4.89
N MET A 63 6.96 1.09 -5.20
CA MET A 63 5.92 1.04 -6.24
C MET A 63 6.49 0.74 -7.62
N MET A 64 7.64 1.35 -7.98
CA MET A 64 8.30 1.13 -9.27
C MET A 64 8.91 -0.26 -9.45
N LEU A 65 9.10 -1.01 -8.38
CA LEU A 65 9.58 -2.39 -8.41
C LEU A 65 8.50 -3.42 -8.80
N TYR A 66 7.24 -3.01 -8.93
CA TYR A 66 6.15 -3.88 -9.36
C TYR A 66 5.85 -3.74 -10.85
N PRO A 67 5.62 -4.85 -11.57
CA PRO A 67 5.25 -4.84 -12.98
C PRO A 67 3.75 -4.56 -13.16
N VAL A 68 3.24 -3.48 -12.58
CA VAL A 68 1.83 -3.09 -12.66
C VAL A 68 1.58 -2.01 -13.69
N PRO A 69 0.39 -1.96 -14.33
CA PRO A 69 0.12 -1.03 -15.42
C PRO A 69 -0.18 0.40 -14.95
N ALA A 70 -0.45 0.64 -13.67
CA ALA A 70 -0.83 1.96 -13.22
C ALA A 70 -0.37 2.28 -11.78
N ILE A 71 -0.06 3.55 -11.55
CA ILE A 71 0.22 4.13 -10.23
C ILE A 71 -0.63 5.38 -10.06
N TRP A 72 -1.33 5.46 -8.94
CA TRP A 72 -2.01 6.67 -8.51
C TRP A 72 -1.13 7.40 -7.48
N ASP A 73 -0.46 8.46 -7.94
CA ASP A 73 0.36 9.34 -7.09
C ASP A 73 -0.56 10.23 -6.26
N SER A 74 -0.86 9.77 -5.07
CA SER A 74 -1.81 10.42 -4.16
C SER A 74 -1.47 10.11 -2.71
N PRO A 75 -1.64 11.08 -1.80
CA PRO A 75 -1.62 10.79 -0.37
C PRO A 75 -2.77 9.85 -0.03
N ALA A 76 -2.55 9.00 0.97
CA ALA A 76 -3.61 8.16 1.51
C ALA A 76 -4.66 8.98 2.28
N TYR A 77 -5.86 8.41 2.39
CA TYR A 77 -6.92 9.03 3.18
C TYR A 77 -6.65 8.89 4.69
N PRO A 78 -7.03 9.89 5.50
CA PRO A 78 -6.97 9.76 6.95
C PRO A 78 -7.74 8.51 7.45
N GLY A 79 -7.18 7.86 8.45
CA GLY A 79 -7.79 6.68 9.08
C GLY A 79 -7.51 5.35 8.38
N VAL A 80 -6.82 5.32 7.24
CA VAL A 80 -6.30 4.07 6.63
C VAL A 80 -4.91 3.73 7.18
N LEU A 81 -4.56 2.45 7.15
CA LEU A 81 -3.28 1.96 7.69
C LEU A 81 -2.08 2.57 6.96
N HIS A 82 -2.15 2.68 5.65
CA HIS A 82 -1.13 3.34 4.83
C HIS A 82 -0.80 4.75 5.37
N ASN A 83 -1.84 5.59 5.59
CA ASN A 83 -1.63 6.95 6.12
C ASN A 83 -1.00 6.94 7.52
N ALA A 84 -1.43 6.01 8.38
CA ALA A 84 -0.87 5.91 9.73
C ALA A 84 0.63 5.59 9.72
N PHE A 85 1.10 4.74 8.79
CA PHE A 85 2.52 4.49 8.60
C PHE A 85 3.27 5.73 8.09
N ILE A 86 2.74 6.41 7.08
CA ILE A 86 3.34 7.65 6.54
C ILE A 86 3.46 8.73 7.62
N ASP A 87 2.40 8.95 8.42
CA ASP A 87 2.40 9.90 9.54
C ASP A 87 3.39 9.52 10.65
N ALA A 88 3.70 8.23 10.78
CA ALA A 88 4.73 7.72 11.68
C ALA A 88 6.15 7.78 11.11
N GLY A 89 6.34 8.29 9.88
CA GLY A 89 7.61 8.34 9.17
C GLY A 89 8.06 7.01 8.56
N ILE A 90 7.15 6.04 8.43
CA ILE A 90 7.41 4.73 7.85
C ILE A 90 6.88 4.70 6.42
N PRO A 91 7.73 4.53 5.39
CA PRO A 91 7.29 4.44 4.00
C PRO A 91 6.29 3.32 3.80
N CYS A 92 5.14 3.64 3.21
CA CYS A 92 4.07 2.70 2.93
C CYS A 92 3.36 3.04 1.62
N PHE A 93 2.88 2.04 0.91
CA PHE A 93 1.99 2.21 -0.22
C PHE A 93 0.92 1.10 -0.23
N THR A 94 -0.13 1.30 -1.01
CA THR A 94 -1.25 0.36 -1.12
C THR A 94 -1.32 -0.22 -2.53
N PRO A 95 -0.97 -1.49 -2.73
CA PRO A 95 -1.35 -2.24 -3.93
C PRO A 95 -2.84 -2.59 -3.91
N GLU A 96 -3.54 -2.33 -5.02
CA GLU A 96 -4.95 -2.64 -5.23
C GLU A 96 -5.10 -3.66 -6.37
N ILE A 97 -5.86 -4.72 -6.17
CA ILE A 97 -6.06 -5.79 -7.16
C ILE A 97 -7.49 -6.32 -7.16
N GLY A 98 -8.09 -6.38 -8.35
CA GLY A 98 -9.35 -7.07 -8.60
C GLY A 98 -10.51 -6.62 -7.72
N GLY A 99 -11.39 -7.55 -7.37
CA GLY A 99 -12.62 -7.31 -6.63
C GLY A 99 -12.69 -8.02 -5.29
N ALA A 100 -13.52 -7.50 -4.39
CA ALA A 100 -13.77 -8.12 -3.09
C ALA A 100 -14.38 -9.54 -3.26
N ARG A 101 -13.99 -10.46 -2.39
CA ARG A 101 -14.48 -11.85 -2.33
C ARG A 101 -14.15 -12.70 -3.55
N ARG A 102 -13.15 -12.32 -4.32
CA ARG A 102 -12.73 -13.01 -5.53
C ARG A 102 -11.22 -13.22 -5.53
N LEU A 103 -10.76 -14.30 -6.16
CA LEU A 103 -9.34 -14.54 -6.46
C LEU A 103 -9.07 -14.18 -7.92
N ASP A 104 -8.31 -13.14 -8.15
CA ASP A 104 -7.90 -12.71 -9.48
C ASP A 104 -6.55 -13.36 -9.83
N LEU A 105 -6.61 -14.61 -10.28
CA LEU A 105 -5.43 -15.46 -10.50
C LEU A 105 -4.45 -14.88 -11.52
N ASP A 106 -4.93 -14.08 -12.46
CA ASP A 106 -4.09 -13.46 -13.49
C ASP A 106 -3.30 -12.25 -12.94
N MET A 107 -3.81 -11.59 -11.87
CA MET A 107 -3.19 -10.43 -11.28
C MET A 107 -2.25 -10.77 -10.10
N ILE A 108 -2.55 -11.83 -9.36
CA ILE A 108 -1.76 -12.25 -8.19
C ILE A 108 -0.27 -12.41 -8.50
N PRO A 109 0.14 -13.03 -9.63
CA PRO A 109 1.57 -13.17 -9.96
C PRO A 109 2.32 -11.85 -10.07
N LEU A 110 1.67 -10.77 -10.53
CA LEU A 110 2.29 -9.43 -10.64
C LEU A 110 2.66 -8.89 -9.24
N PHE A 111 1.78 -9.11 -8.26
CA PHE A 111 2.00 -8.66 -6.88
C PHE A 111 3.01 -9.51 -6.13
N ILE A 112 3.04 -10.81 -6.39
CA ILE A 112 4.09 -11.70 -5.86
C ILE A 112 5.45 -11.27 -6.41
N GLU A 113 5.57 -11.09 -7.75
CA GLU A 113 6.82 -10.67 -8.39
C GLU A 113 7.31 -9.33 -7.84
N GLY A 114 6.41 -8.34 -7.75
CA GLY A 114 6.75 -7.03 -7.20
C GLY A 114 7.19 -7.08 -5.73
N THR A 115 6.48 -7.83 -4.89
CA THR A 115 6.86 -8.01 -3.48
C THR A 115 8.23 -8.66 -3.36
N MET A 116 8.51 -9.70 -4.17
CA MET A 116 9.82 -10.35 -4.21
C MET A 116 10.91 -9.39 -4.69
N ASN A 117 10.59 -8.49 -5.63
CA ASN A 117 11.51 -7.45 -6.07
C ASN A 117 11.84 -6.46 -4.94
N VAL A 118 10.84 -6.04 -4.15
CA VAL A 118 11.06 -5.20 -2.96
C VAL A 118 11.96 -5.92 -1.97
N PHE A 119 11.70 -7.19 -1.65
CA PHE A 119 12.53 -7.96 -0.73
C PHE A 119 13.99 -8.09 -1.20
N LYS A 120 14.20 -8.28 -2.51
CA LYS A 120 15.54 -8.34 -3.11
C LYS A 120 16.22 -6.97 -3.07
N HIS A 121 15.49 -5.90 -3.39
CA HIS A 121 16.03 -4.54 -3.42
C HIS A 121 16.55 -4.10 -2.05
N TYR A 122 15.80 -4.41 -0.99
CA TYR A 122 16.19 -4.09 0.39
C TYR A 122 17.03 -5.17 1.07
N GLY A 123 17.46 -6.21 0.33
CA GLY A 123 18.39 -7.21 0.82
C GLY A 123 17.82 -8.23 1.80
N LEU A 124 16.48 -8.36 1.91
CA LEU A 124 15.84 -9.37 2.74
C LEU A 124 16.05 -10.79 2.16
N ILE A 125 16.12 -10.87 0.84
CA ILE A 125 16.42 -12.11 0.12
C ILE A 125 17.42 -11.84 -1.01
N SER A 126 18.19 -12.85 -1.42
CA SER A 126 19.08 -12.76 -2.56
C SER A 126 18.36 -13.02 -3.89
N GLY A 127 18.91 -12.51 -4.99
CA GLY A 127 18.44 -12.77 -6.35
C GLY A 127 18.34 -11.53 -7.22
N ALA A 128 18.20 -11.73 -8.52
CA ALA A 128 18.02 -10.64 -9.48
C ALA A 128 16.60 -10.05 -9.38
N ILE A 129 16.47 -8.73 -9.60
CA ILE A 129 15.19 -8.06 -9.76
C ILE A 129 14.52 -8.64 -11.03
N GLY A 130 13.23 -8.98 -10.92
CA GLY A 130 12.38 -9.41 -12.04
C GLY A 130 11.85 -8.21 -12.84
N ARG A 131 10.69 -8.38 -13.49
CA ARG A 131 10.02 -7.28 -14.21
C ARG A 131 9.60 -6.19 -13.22
N THR A 132 9.58 -4.95 -13.72
CA THR A 132 9.26 -3.76 -12.94
C THR A 132 8.25 -2.88 -13.69
N ALA A 133 7.86 -1.77 -13.12
CA ALA A 133 6.97 -0.79 -13.74
C ALA A 133 7.54 -0.25 -15.08
N VAL A 134 8.87 -0.16 -15.20
CA VAL A 134 9.52 0.28 -16.45
C VAL A 134 9.25 -0.70 -17.61
N ASP A 135 9.19 -1.99 -17.30
CA ASP A 135 8.95 -3.04 -18.30
C ASP A 135 7.47 -3.10 -18.77
N THR A 136 6.56 -2.48 -18.01
CA THR A 136 5.12 -2.47 -18.31
C THR A 136 4.60 -1.16 -18.87
N ASN A 137 5.47 -0.15 -19.11
CA ASN A 137 5.05 1.18 -19.54
C ASN A 137 3.97 1.77 -18.64
N VAL A 138 4.22 1.80 -17.33
CA VAL A 138 3.26 2.19 -16.31
C VAL A 138 2.66 3.59 -16.55
N TYR A 139 1.34 3.70 -16.41
CA TYR A 139 0.63 4.98 -16.38
C TYR A 139 0.66 5.55 -14.95
N ILE A 140 1.11 6.79 -14.80
CA ILE A 140 1.14 7.50 -13.51
C ILE A 140 0.09 8.60 -13.53
N GLY A 141 -1.00 8.40 -12.77
CA GLY A 141 -2.06 9.38 -12.55
C GLY A 141 -1.84 10.17 -11.27
N LYS A 142 -2.30 11.41 -11.24
CA LYS A 142 -2.38 12.22 -10.02
C LYS A 142 -3.83 12.43 -9.62
N SER A 143 -4.10 12.53 -8.31
CA SER A 143 -5.43 12.88 -7.84
C SER A 143 -5.79 14.28 -8.32
N ALA A 144 -6.89 14.37 -9.07
CA ALA A 144 -7.51 15.64 -9.47
C ALA A 144 -8.64 16.05 -8.51
N VAL A 145 -8.85 15.31 -7.43
CA VAL A 145 -9.92 15.63 -6.48
C VAL A 145 -9.43 16.73 -5.55
N PRO A 146 -10.00 17.94 -5.58
CA PRO A 146 -9.78 18.92 -4.55
C PRO A 146 -10.22 18.29 -3.22
N VAL A 147 -9.35 18.27 -2.23
CA VAL A 147 -9.77 17.99 -0.86
C VAL A 147 -10.74 19.10 -0.51
N LEU A 148 -12.04 18.79 -0.45
CA LEU A 148 -13.01 19.69 0.11
C LEU A 148 -12.66 19.84 1.59
N THR A 149 -12.05 20.99 1.89
CA THR A 149 -11.79 21.45 3.25
C THR A 149 -13.08 21.88 3.92
#